data_bedfc457683bc0dea132ce0de6967cc4
#
_entry.id   bedfc457683bc0dea132ce0de6967cc4
#
_cell.length_a   1.000
_cell.length_b   1.000
_cell.length_c   1.000
_cell.angle_alpha   90.00
_cell.angle_beta   90.00
_cell.angle_gamma   90.00
#
_symmetry.space_group_name_H-M   'P 1'
#
loop_
_entity.id
_entity.type
_entity.pdbx_description
1 polymer ?
#
loop_
_entity_poly.entity_id
_entity_poly.type
_entity_poly.pdbx_seq_one_letter_code
_entity_poly.pdbx_strand_id
1 'polypeptide(L)'
;AASDVYKRQMNDVLLPAKKGGYGVGFFNAVNVEMARAIIETAEELRAPVMVGTAEILLPAMELARVAEYLIPMAEKASVPVCVHYDHGLTFEKCMQALELGFTSIMYDCSTASYEENIEKVAEMVKICHAMGRTVEGELGHVGDNAGAGKLENPSDYFTDPETAADFVKRTGVDSLAVAVGNAHGDYAFPPKLDFERIRVIAEKTGIPLVLHGGSGLSDTDFKTAVKEGVAKVNIFTDIDKAGKRGIEAGLAAGEKSMMGLIPYEIDAMKEVVRDKILLFGSNGKA
;
A
#
# COMPACT_ATOMS: atom_id res chain seq x y z
N ALA A 1 -25.76 5.71 -14.10
CA ALA A 1 -25.25 4.34 -13.93
C ALA A 1 -23.91 4.08 -14.65
N ALA A 2 -23.19 5.13 -15.11
CA ALA A 2 -21.87 4.96 -15.76
C ALA A 2 -20.72 5.56 -14.94
N SER A 3 -20.98 6.09 -13.74
CA SER A 3 -19.98 6.81 -12.94
C SER A 3 -19.24 5.98 -11.88
N ASP A 4 -19.63 4.71 -11.65
CA ASP A 4 -19.05 3.87 -10.58
C ASP A 4 -18.05 2.83 -11.09
N VAL A 5 -17.58 2.92 -12.34
CA VAL A 5 -16.87 1.80 -12.96
C VAL A 5 -15.40 1.75 -12.53
N TYR A 6 -14.76 2.83 -12.18
CA TYR A 6 -13.30 2.90 -12.06
C TYR A 6 -12.74 3.14 -10.66
N LYS A 7 -13.41 3.93 -9.80
CA LYS A 7 -13.01 4.06 -8.39
C LYS A 7 -13.53 2.88 -7.57
N ARG A 8 -12.65 1.99 -7.18
CA ARG A 8 -12.97 0.71 -6.56
C ARG A 8 -12.67 0.68 -5.07
N GLN A 9 -13.39 -0.19 -4.36
CA GLN A 9 -13.04 -0.58 -3.00
C GLN A 9 -11.82 -1.52 -3.02
N MET A 10 -11.12 -1.61 -1.91
CA MET A 10 -10.00 -2.53 -1.76
C MET A 10 -10.40 -3.98 -2.08
N ASN A 11 -11.58 -4.41 -1.62
CA ASN A 11 -12.10 -5.76 -1.88
C ASN A 11 -12.34 -6.04 -3.36
N ASP A 12 -12.70 -5.03 -4.18
CA ASP A 12 -12.87 -5.18 -5.63
C ASP A 12 -11.55 -5.49 -6.33
N VAL A 13 -10.43 -5.13 -5.71
CA VAL A 13 -9.07 -5.27 -6.24
C VAL A 13 -8.36 -6.48 -5.63
N LEU A 14 -8.42 -6.65 -4.29
CA LEU A 14 -7.63 -7.66 -3.59
C LEU A 14 -8.27 -9.05 -3.53
N LEU A 15 -9.60 -9.17 -3.51
CA LEU A 15 -10.24 -10.50 -3.55
C LEU A 15 -9.99 -11.22 -4.88
N PRO A 16 -10.08 -10.57 -6.07
CA PRO A 16 -9.65 -11.17 -7.32
C PRO A 16 -8.16 -11.52 -7.33
N ALA A 17 -7.29 -10.66 -6.75
CA ALA A 17 -5.86 -10.89 -6.65
C ALA A 17 -5.55 -12.15 -5.84
N LYS A 18 -6.10 -12.26 -4.63
CA LYS A 18 -5.98 -13.45 -3.78
C LYS A 18 -6.45 -14.71 -4.49
N LYS A 19 -7.64 -14.67 -5.12
CA LYS A 19 -8.19 -15.81 -5.86
C LYS A 19 -7.35 -16.19 -7.07
N GLY A 20 -6.79 -15.19 -7.74
CA GLY A 20 -5.99 -15.35 -8.97
C GLY A 20 -4.51 -15.65 -8.72
N GLY A 21 -4.04 -15.61 -7.47
CA GLY A 21 -2.65 -15.87 -7.10
C GLY A 21 -1.67 -14.81 -7.64
N TYR A 22 -2.08 -13.54 -7.70
CA TYR A 22 -1.24 -12.40 -8.04
C TYR A 22 -1.30 -11.33 -6.96
N GLY A 23 -0.30 -10.45 -6.93
CA GLY A 23 -0.27 -9.29 -6.03
C GLY A 23 -0.67 -8.01 -6.74
N VAL A 24 -1.19 -7.04 -5.97
CA VAL A 24 -1.46 -5.68 -6.45
C VAL A 24 -0.54 -4.72 -5.71
N GLY A 25 0.12 -3.84 -6.48
CA GLY A 25 0.92 -2.76 -5.90
C GLY A 25 0.03 -1.67 -5.30
N PHE A 26 0.34 -1.29 -4.07
CA PHE A 26 -0.08 -0.03 -3.50
C PHE A 26 1.10 0.93 -3.52
N PHE A 27 0.89 2.10 -4.09
CA PHE A 27 1.91 3.14 -4.22
C PHE A 27 1.46 4.42 -3.53
N ASN A 28 2.26 4.93 -2.58
CA ASN A 28 2.03 6.25 -2.01
C ASN A 28 2.41 7.33 -3.03
N ALA A 29 1.58 8.38 -3.13
CA ALA A 29 1.79 9.54 -4.00
C ALA A 29 1.70 10.83 -3.19
N VAL A 30 2.75 11.63 -3.20
CA VAL A 30 2.83 12.92 -2.50
C VAL A 30 2.70 14.12 -3.43
N ASN A 31 2.68 13.89 -4.76
CA ASN A 31 2.48 14.90 -5.77
C ASN A 31 1.71 14.34 -6.99
N VAL A 32 1.36 15.23 -7.91
CA VAL A 32 0.60 14.88 -9.13
C VAL A 32 1.43 14.01 -10.07
N GLU A 33 2.74 14.21 -10.14
CA GLU A 33 3.67 13.49 -10.99
C GLU A 33 3.74 12.01 -10.60
N MET A 34 3.81 11.70 -9.28
CA MET A 34 3.71 10.34 -8.77
C MET A 34 2.36 9.69 -9.10
N ALA A 35 1.25 10.40 -8.85
CA ALA A 35 -0.07 9.89 -9.17
C ALA A 35 -0.24 9.58 -10.66
N ARG A 36 0.29 10.43 -11.54
CA ARG A 36 0.33 10.21 -12.99
C ARG A 36 1.16 8.98 -13.34
N ALA A 37 2.37 8.88 -12.82
CA ALA A 37 3.25 7.74 -13.09
C ALA A 37 2.57 6.41 -12.71
N ILE A 38 1.88 6.36 -11.57
CA ILE A 38 1.20 5.16 -11.07
C ILE A 38 -0.01 4.80 -11.95
N ILE A 39 -0.93 5.75 -12.14
CA ILE A 39 -2.21 5.48 -12.82
C ILE A 39 -2.00 5.25 -14.31
N GLU A 40 -1.22 6.09 -15.00
CA GLU A 40 -0.91 5.94 -16.42
C GLU A 40 -0.22 4.59 -16.72
N THR A 41 0.72 4.15 -15.86
CA THR A 41 1.37 2.84 -16.04
C THR A 41 0.40 1.68 -15.80
N ALA A 42 -0.49 1.80 -14.82
CA ALA A 42 -1.52 0.79 -14.59
C ALA A 42 -2.47 0.68 -15.80
N GLU A 43 -2.85 1.80 -16.42
CA GLU A 43 -3.66 1.82 -17.65
C GLU A 43 -2.91 1.19 -18.83
N GLU A 44 -1.64 1.55 -19.07
CA GLU A 44 -0.79 0.97 -20.12
C GLU A 44 -0.71 -0.57 -20.01
N LEU A 45 -0.63 -1.07 -18.78
CA LEU A 45 -0.51 -2.51 -18.51
C LEU A 45 -1.86 -3.21 -18.29
N ARG A 46 -2.97 -2.47 -18.35
CA ARG A 46 -4.31 -2.99 -18.00
C ARG A 46 -4.30 -3.74 -16.67
N ALA A 47 -3.76 -3.10 -15.65
CA ALA A 47 -3.59 -3.66 -14.31
C ALA A 47 -4.46 -2.94 -13.28
N PRO A 48 -5.11 -3.63 -12.34
CA PRO A 48 -5.65 -2.99 -11.16
C PRO A 48 -4.51 -2.42 -10.32
N VAL A 49 -4.74 -1.29 -9.65
CA VAL A 49 -3.74 -0.64 -8.80
C VAL A 49 -4.39 -0.02 -7.56
N MET A 50 -3.63 0.09 -6.50
CA MET A 50 -3.97 0.89 -5.33
C MET A 50 -3.02 2.09 -5.26
N VAL A 51 -3.56 3.26 -4.96
CA VAL A 51 -2.81 4.51 -4.86
C VAL A 51 -3.33 5.33 -3.69
N GLY A 52 -2.47 6.07 -3.00
CA GLY A 52 -2.91 6.84 -1.85
C GLY A 52 -1.81 7.68 -1.23
N THR A 53 -1.97 7.99 0.05
CA THR A 53 -0.95 8.67 0.86
C THR A 53 -1.02 8.18 2.29
N ALA A 54 0.08 8.26 3.02
CA ALA A 54 0.16 7.92 4.44
C ALA A 54 0.14 9.18 5.32
N GLU A 55 -0.34 9.06 6.57
CA GLU A 55 -0.40 10.22 7.49
C GLU A 55 0.98 10.84 7.72
N ILE A 56 2.03 10.04 7.80
CA ILE A 56 3.41 10.49 7.97
C ILE A 56 3.91 11.34 6.78
N LEU A 57 3.31 11.22 5.60
CA LEU A 57 3.70 11.95 4.40
C LEU A 57 2.97 13.31 4.27
N LEU A 58 1.95 13.58 5.09
CA LEU A 58 1.16 14.81 5.03
C LEU A 58 1.94 16.10 5.23
N PRO A 59 3.12 16.15 5.91
CA PRO A 59 3.95 17.34 5.91
C PRO A 59 4.42 17.77 4.51
N ALA A 60 4.50 16.85 3.54
CA ALA A 60 4.84 17.17 2.15
C ALA A 60 3.62 17.75 1.39
N MET A 61 2.41 17.26 1.68
CA MET A 61 1.18 17.70 1.03
C MET A 61 -0.04 17.41 1.92
N GLU A 62 -0.83 18.43 2.22
CA GLU A 62 -2.06 18.26 3.00
C GLU A 62 -3.03 17.27 2.37
N LEU A 63 -3.71 16.46 3.21
CA LEU A 63 -4.61 15.41 2.76
C LEU A 63 -5.70 15.89 1.79
N ALA A 64 -6.29 17.08 2.05
CA ALA A 64 -7.28 17.69 1.17
C ALA A 64 -6.70 17.97 -0.22
N ARG A 65 -5.45 18.41 -0.31
CA ARG A 65 -4.78 18.66 -1.59
C ARG A 65 -4.47 17.37 -2.34
N VAL A 66 -4.07 16.33 -1.62
CA VAL A 66 -3.90 15.00 -2.22
C VAL A 66 -5.22 14.52 -2.82
N ALA A 67 -6.34 14.66 -2.10
CA ALA A 67 -7.65 14.25 -2.58
C ALA A 67 -8.09 15.03 -3.84
N GLU A 68 -7.79 16.32 -3.93
CA GLU A 68 -8.17 17.19 -5.07
C GLU A 68 -7.66 16.69 -6.42
N TYR A 69 -6.49 16.05 -6.48
CA TYR A 69 -5.98 15.46 -7.73
C TYR A 69 -6.20 13.95 -7.81
N LEU A 70 -6.00 13.23 -6.71
CA LEU A 70 -5.99 11.78 -6.73
C LEU A 70 -7.38 11.17 -6.99
N ILE A 71 -8.41 11.70 -6.32
CA ILE A 71 -9.78 11.20 -6.48
C ILE A 71 -10.27 11.35 -7.93
N PRO A 72 -10.21 12.56 -8.57
CA PRO A 72 -10.63 12.72 -9.97
C PRO A 72 -9.79 11.89 -10.95
N MET A 73 -8.50 11.68 -10.67
CA MET A 73 -7.66 10.82 -11.52
C MET A 73 -8.11 9.36 -11.44
N ALA A 74 -8.34 8.84 -10.24
CA ALA A 74 -8.83 7.49 -10.03
C ALA A 74 -10.23 7.27 -10.66
N GLU A 75 -11.11 8.27 -10.58
CA GLU A 75 -12.45 8.22 -11.18
C GLU A 75 -12.45 8.20 -12.70
N LYS A 76 -11.43 8.77 -13.35
CA LYS A 76 -11.28 8.83 -14.81
C LYS A 76 -10.43 7.72 -15.37
N ALA A 77 -9.76 6.95 -14.53
CA ALA A 77 -8.88 5.88 -14.98
C ALA A 77 -9.65 4.81 -15.76
N SER A 78 -9.01 4.21 -16.75
CA SER A 78 -9.57 3.13 -17.58
C SER A 78 -9.40 1.72 -16.96
N VAL A 79 -8.80 1.65 -15.77
CA VAL A 79 -8.56 0.43 -14.99
C VAL A 79 -9.10 0.59 -13.56
N PRO A 80 -9.33 -0.51 -12.83
CA PRO A 80 -9.72 -0.44 -11.42
C PRO A 80 -8.64 0.25 -10.57
N VAL A 81 -8.99 1.36 -9.93
CA VAL A 81 -8.12 2.09 -9.00
C VAL A 81 -8.78 2.18 -7.62
N CYS A 82 -8.12 1.67 -6.59
CA CYS A 82 -8.53 1.87 -5.20
C CYS A 82 -7.73 3.02 -4.59
N VAL A 83 -8.43 4.02 -4.06
CA VAL A 83 -7.78 5.13 -3.36
C VAL A 83 -7.75 4.84 -1.87
N HIS A 84 -6.54 4.64 -1.34
CA HIS A 84 -6.31 4.13 0.00
C HIS A 84 -5.59 5.18 0.88
N TYR A 85 -6.08 5.39 2.09
CA TYR A 85 -5.39 6.15 3.12
C TYR A 85 -4.56 5.20 3.97
N ASP A 86 -3.27 5.29 3.84
CA ASP A 86 -2.27 4.38 4.40
C ASP A 86 -1.77 4.89 5.74
N HIS A 87 -1.53 4.01 6.71
CA HIS A 87 -1.07 4.36 8.06
C HIS A 87 -1.74 5.60 8.65
N GLY A 88 -3.07 5.58 8.74
CA GLY A 88 -3.83 6.58 9.51
C GLY A 88 -3.54 6.38 10.99
N LEU A 89 -2.84 7.33 11.61
CA LEU A 89 -2.42 7.26 13.01
C LEU A 89 -3.47 7.87 13.95
N THR A 90 -4.31 8.76 13.41
CA THR A 90 -5.34 9.46 14.17
C THR A 90 -6.72 9.16 13.60
N PHE A 91 -7.68 8.98 14.52
CA PHE A 91 -9.09 8.74 14.13
C PHE A 91 -9.62 9.89 13.26
N GLU A 92 -9.31 11.13 13.65
CA GLU A 92 -9.74 12.34 12.93
C GLU A 92 -9.24 12.38 11.49
N LYS A 93 -8.00 11.97 11.24
CA LYS A 93 -7.44 11.92 9.88
C LYS A 93 -8.06 10.81 9.05
N CYS A 94 -8.33 9.66 9.63
CA CYS A 94 -9.08 8.59 8.98
C CYS A 94 -10.49 9.06 8.58
N MET A 95 -11.19 9.76 9.46
CA MET A 95 -12.50 10.33 9.16
C MET A 95 -12.42 11.41 8.08
N GLN A 96 -11.40 12.27 8.11
CA GLN A 96 -11.16 13.27 7.07
C GLN A 96 -10.93 12.60 5.70
N ALA A 97 -10.15 11.51 5.65
CA ALA A 97 -9.93 10.77 4.41
C ALA A 97 -11.24 10.19 3.83
N LEU A 98 -12.11 9.65 4.69
CA LEU A 98 -13.44 9.17 4.29
C LEU A 98 -14.31 10.29 3.69
N GLU A 99 -14.36 11.45 4.33
CA GLU A 99 -15.10 12.64 3.85
C GLU A 99 -14.58 13.13 2.50
N LEU A 100 -13.27 13.08 2.29
CA LEU A 100 -12.62 13.47 1.04
C LEU A 100 -12.81 12.46 -0.09
N GLY A 101 -13.36 11.27 0.20
CA GLY A 101 -13.72 10.28 -0.82
C GLY A 101 -12.73 9.15 -1.02
N PHE A 102 -11.78 8.93 -0.10
CA PHE A 102 -10.97 7.72 -0.07
C PHE A 102 -11.88 6.49 0.05
N THR A 103 -11.55 5.43 -0.66
CA THR A 103 -12.38 4.21 -0.73
C THR A 103 -11.93 3.12 0.22
N SER A 104 -10.76 3.24 0.77
CA SER A 104 -10.15 2.32 1.71
C SER A 104 -9.32 3.08 2.74
N ILE A 105 -9.39 2.64 3.99
CA ILE A 105 -8.68 3.26 5.11
C ILE A 105 -7.86 2.19 5.83
N MET A 106 -6.62 2.49 6.16
CA MET A 106 -5.87 1.79 7.18
C MET A 106 -5.89 2.63 8.46
N TYR A 107 -6.46 2.09 9.54
CA TYR A 107 -6.33 2.68 10.87
C TYR A 107 -5.26 1.90 11.62
N ASP A 108 -4.06 2.48 11.68
CA ASP A 108 -2.89 1.83 12.26
C ASP A 108 -2.82 2.04 13.76
N CYS A 109 -3.25 1.03 14.50
CA CYS A 109 -3.15 0.95 15.95
C CYS A 109 -2.16 -0.14 16.41
N SER A 110 -1.23 -0.56 15.53
CA SER A 110 -0.28 -1.66 15.79
C SER A 110 0.68 -1.41 16.96
N THR A 111 0.89 -0.15 17.34
CA THR A 111 1.71 0.25 18.48
C THR A 111 0.94 0.26 19.82
N ALA A 112 -0.39 0.12 19.80
CA ALA A 112 -1.22 0.03 20.99
C ALA A 112 -1.21 -1.40 21.57
N SER A 113 -1.85 -1.59 22.72
CA SER A 113 -2.10 -2.94 23.22
C SER A 113 -3.03 -3.72 22.28
N TYR A 114 -2.95 -5.05 22.29
CA TYR A 114 -3.76 -5.90 21.42
C TYR A 114 -5.26 -5.60 21.52
N GLU A 115 -5.77 -5.48 22.74
CA GLU A 115 -7.18 -5.20 22.98
C GLU A 115 -7.60 -3.81 22.50
N GLU A 116 -6.75 -2.81 22.70
CA GLU A 116 -6.99 -1.44 22.24
C GLU A 116 -6.94 -1.35 20.69
N ASN A 117 -6.02 -2.08 20.04
CA ASN A 117 -5.97 -2.20 18.59
C ASN A 117 -7.28 -2.77 18.06
N ILE A 118 -7.78 -3.87 18.65
CA ILE A 118 -9.06 -4.47 18.27
C ILE A 118 -10.23 -3.48 18.45
N GLU A 119 -10.33 -2.83 19.60
CA GLU A 119 -11.42 -1.89 19.88
C GLU A 119 -11.49 -0.76 18.86
N LYS A 120 -10.35 -0.09 18.63
CA LYS A 120 -10.25 1.05 17.72
C LYS A 120 -10.49 0.63 16.26
N VAL A 121 -9.88 -0.47 15.82
CA VAL A 121 -10.02 -0.93 14.45
C VAL A 121 -11.43 -1.45 14.18
N ALA A 122 -12.06 -2.16 15.12
CA ALA A 122 -13.45 -2.62 14.98
C ALA A 122 -14.45 -1.44 14.88
N GLU A 123 -14.19 -0.35 15.62
CA GLU A 123 -14.98 0.89 15.48
C GLU A 123 -14.84 1.48 14.07
N MET A 124 -13.62 1.60 13.55
CA MET A 124 -13.36 2.09 12.19
C MET A 124 -14.01 1.19 11.14
N VAL A 125 -13.94 -0.13 11.27
CA VAL A 125 -14.60 -1.10 10.39
C VAL A 125 -16.11 -0.86 10.36
N LYS A 126 -16.73 -0.69 11.52
CA LYS A 126 -18.18 -0.43 11.61
C LYS A 126 -18.59 0.83 10.85
N ILE A 127 -17.81 1.89 10.98
CA ILE A 127 -18.05 3.16 10.28
C ILE A 127 -17.85 2.99 8.78
N CYS A 128 -16.69 2.46 8.37
CA CYS A 128 -16.33 2.29 6.97
C CYS A 128 -17.32 1.38 6.23
N HIS A 129 -17.69 0.23 6.82
CA HIS A 129 -18.63 -0.68 6.20
C HIS A 129 -20.03 -0.06 6.06
N ALA A 130 -20.47 0.77 7.03
CA ALA A 130 -21.73 1.51 6.91
C ALA A 130 -21.72 2.52 5.75
N MET A 131 -20.54 3.00 5.34
CA MET A 131 -20.33 3.90 4.20
C MET A 131 -19.99 3.14 2.91
N GLY A 132 -19.96 1.81 2.90
CA GLY A 132 -19.51 1.00 1.77
C GLY A 132 -18.02 1.19 1.47
N ARG A 133 -17.19 1.36 2.51
CA ARG A 133 -15.73 1.49 2.44
C ARG A 133 -15.08 0.28 3.12
N THR A 134 -13.81 0.04 2.77
CA THR A 134 -13.03 -1.09 3.28
C THR A 134 -11.96 -0.63 4.25
N VAL A 135 -11.55 -1.54 5.17
CA VAL A 135 -10.54 -1.26 6.20
C VAL A 135 -9.42 -2.27 6.15
N GLU A 136 -8.19 -1.76 6.21
CA GLU A 136 -6.98 -2.51 6.48
C GLU A 136 -6.60 -2.35 7.95
N GLY A 137 -6.25 -3.44 8.61
CA GLY A 137 -5.65 -3.42 9.94
C GLY A 137 -4.21 -3.89 9.90
N GLU A 138 -3.44 -3.61 10.96
CA GLU A 138 -2.08 -4.14 11.14
C GLU A 138 -1.97 -4.88 12.46
N LEU A 139 -1.32 -6.02 12.42
CA LEU A 139 -1.01 -6.83 13.60
C LEU A 139 0.46 -7.28 13.57
N GLY A 140 1.12 -7.19 14.72
CA GLY A 140 2.56 -7.14 14.82
C GLY A 140 3.01 -5.71 14.56
N HIS A 141 4.29 -5.44 14.58
CA HIS A 141 4.78 -4.10 14.28
C HIS A 141 5.79 -4.17 13.13
N VAL A 142 5.43 -3.56 12.00
CA VAL A 142 6.36 -3.33 10.89
C VAL A 142 7.20 -2.12 11.26
N GLY A 143 8.38 -2.37 11.86
CA GLY A 143 9.24 -1.32 12.38
C GLY A 143 9.88 -0.46 11.29
N ASP A 144 10.32 0.74 11.69
CA ASP A 144 11.19 1.56 10.86
C ASP A 144 12.64 1.09 11.01
N ASN A 145 13.35 0.90 9.92
CA ASN A 145 14.77 0.52 9.94
C ASN A 145 15.67 1.51 10.68
N ALA A 146 15.25 2.76 10.84
CA ALA A 146 15.94 3.76 11.66
C ALA A 146 15.99 3.39 13.15
N GLY A 147 15.10 2.49 13.63
CA GLY A 147 15.05 1.98 15.00
C GLY A 147 15.62 0.57 15.19
N ALA A 148 15.95 -0.16 14.13
CA ALA A 148 16.35 -1.58 14.17
C ALA A 148 17.64 -1.90 14.94
N GLY A 149 18.39 -0.90 15.39
CA GLY A 149 19.59 -1.08 16.21
C GLY A 149 19.38 -1.51 17.66
N LYS A 150 18.13 -1.78 18.10
CA LYS A 150 17.81 -2.09 19.53
C LYS A 150 16.98 -3.36 19.73
N LEU A 151 16.69 -4.15 18.70
CA LEU A 151 15.85 -5.33 18.84
C LEU A 151 16.72 -6.55 19.19
N GLU A 152 16.63 -7.02 20.43
CA GLU A 152 17.33 -8.24 20.88
C GLU A 152 16.85 -9.48 20.11
N ASN A 153 15.59 -9.49 19.63
CA ASN A 153 15.00 -10.56 18.84
C ASN A 153 13.97 -10.02 17.82
N PRO A 154 14.29 -9.89 16.54
CA PRO A 154 13.31 -9.41 15.52
C PRO A 154 12.03 -10.26 15.43
N SER A 155 12.11 -11.57 15.76
CA SER A 155 10.96 -12.48 15.73
C SER A 155 9.88 -12.17 16.78
N ASP A 156 10.19 -11.41 17.83
CA ASP A 156 9.23 -11.07 18.90
C ASP A 156 8.14 -10.09 18.38
N TYR A 157 8.40 -9.45 17.24
CA TYR A 157 7.47 -8.53 16.58
C TYR A 157 6.68 -9.19 15.44
N PHE A 158 6.98 -10.43 15.12
CA PHE A 158 6.29 -11.13 14.03
C PHE A 158 4.85 -11.43 14.42
N THR A 159 3.95 -11.28 13.45
CA THR A 159 2.54 -11.59 13.61
C THR A 159 2.34 -13.07 13.93
N ASP A 160 1.72 -13.37 15.06
CA ASP A 160 1.35 -14.75 15.41
C ASP A 160 0.09 -15.16 14.65
N PRO A 161 0.07 -16.34 14.01
CA PRO A 161 -1.06 -16.78 13.18
C PRO A 161 -2.39 -16.97 13.91
N GLU A 162 -2.38 -17.43 15.17
CA GLU A 162 -3.61 -17.61 15.96
C GLU A 162 -4.17 -16.24 16.37
N THR A 163 -3.27 -15.36 16.80
CA THR A 163 -3.62 -13.98 17.14
C THR A 163 -4.15 -13.23 15.92
N ALA A 164 -3.60 -13.46 14.73
CA ALA A 164 -4.10 -12.89 13.47
C ALA A 164 -5.54 -13.37 13.16
N ALA A 165 -5.82 -14.66 13.34
CA ALA A 165 -7.16 -15.20 13.11
C ALA A 165 -8.18 -14.61 14.10
N ASP A 166 -7.83 -14.45 15.39
CA ASP A 166 -8.67 -13.83 16.41
C ASP A 166 -8.89 -12.33 16.09
N PHE A 167 -7.84 -11.61 15.72
CA PHE A 167 -7.93 -10.20 15.33
C PHE A 167 -8.90 -9.97 14.19
N VAL A 168 -8.75 -10.71 13.08
CA VAL A 168 -9.63 -10.62 11.91
C VAL A 168 -11.08 -10.94 12.29
N LYS A 169 -11.31 -11.98 13.08
CA LYS A 169 -12.65 -12.35 13.54
C LYS A 169 -13.31 -11.28 14.40
N ARG A 170 -12.55 -10.63 15.28
CA ARG A 170 -13.07 -9.63 16.24
C ARG A 170 -13.22 -8.25 15.62
N THR A 171 -12.33 -7.86 14.70
CA THR A 171 -12.37 -6.55 14.06
C THR A 171 -13.22 -6.52 12.80
N GLY A 172 -13.22 -7.61 12.02
CA GLY A 172 -13.89 -7.66 10.72
C GLY A 172 -13.16 -6.87 9.61
N VAL A 173 -11.85 -6.66 9.72
CA VAL A 173 -11.05 -5.99 8.67
C VAL A 173 -11.10 -6.74 7.34
N ASP A 174 -10.97 -6.01 6.24
CA ASP A 174 -11.02 -6.54 4.87
C ASP A 174 -9.66 -7.05 4.39
N SER A 175 -8.56 -6.51 4.92
CA SER A 175 -7.19 -6.98 4.71
C SER A 175 -6.35 -6.81 5.97
N LEU A 176 -5.26 -7.56 6.08
CA LEU A 176 -4.37 -7.54 7.24
C LEU A 176 -2.92 -7.35 6.82
N ALA A 177 -2.31 -6.25 7.28
CA ALA A 177 -0.87 -6.05 7.22
C ALA A 177 -0.19 -6.86 8.32
N VAL A 178 0.88 -7.57 7.94
CA VAL A 178 1.57 -8.53 8.81
C VAL A 178 3.06 -8.23 8.90
N ALA A 179 3.60 -8.39 10.11
CA ALA A 179 5.03 -8.34 10.36
C ALA A 179 5.61 -9.75 10.25
N VAL A 180 6.45 -9.95 9.24
CA VAL A 180 7.03 -11.27 8.89
C VAL A 180 8.52 -11.17 8.56
N GLY A 181 9.21 -10.14 9.06
CA GLY A 181 10.61 -9.84 8.77
C GLY A 181 10.81 -8.69 7.78
N ASN A 182 9.73 -8.00 7.44
CA ASN A 182 9.70 -6.77 6.65
C ASN A 182 9.88 -5.54 7.56
N ALA A 183 10.33 -4.41 6.97
CA ALA A 183 10.45 -3.12 7.65
C ALA A 183 10.30 -1.97 6.65
N HIS A 184 9.91 -0.78 7.13
CA HIS A 184 9.81 0.42 6.30
C HIS A 184 11.18 1.04 6.01
N GLY A 185 11.30 1.71 4.84
CA GLY A 185 12.51 2.40 4.43
C GLY A 185 13.60 1.48 3.87
N ASP A 186 14.84 1.95 3.90
CA ASP A 186 15.99 1.17 3.41
C ASP A 186 16.39 0.12 4.43
N TYR A 187 16.55 -1.12 3.99
CA TYR A 187 17.05 -2.19 4.85
C TYR A 187 18.54 -2.02 5.16
N ALA A 188 18.88 -1.97 6.43
CA ALA A 188 20.29 -1.94 6.87
C ALA A 188 21.02 -3.28 6.59
N PHE A 189 20.28 -4.40 6.56
CA PHE A 189 20.75 -5.75 6.20
C PHE A 189 19.71 -6.40 5.28
N PRO A 190 20.10 -7.39 4.45
CA PRO A 190 19.15 -8.13 3.63
C PRO A 190 17.99 -8.65 4.47
N PRO A 191 16.73 -8.33 4.15
CA PRO A 191 15.59 -8.82 4.90
C PRO A 191 15.48 -10.35 4.75
N LYS A 192 14.91 -10.99 5.77
CA LYS A 192 14.61 -12.42 5.74
C LYS A 192 13.15 -12.61 6.10
N LEU A 193 12.31 -12.76 5.07
CA LEU A 193 10.89 -12.99 5.25
C LEU A 193 10.60 -14.42 5.72
N ASP A 194 9.64 -14.56 6.64
CA ASP A 194 9.10 -15.84 7.09
C ASP A 194 7.91 -16.25 6.20
N PHE A 195 8.19 -16.88 5.07
CA PHE A 195 7.18 -17.27 4.08
C PHE A 195 6.21 -18.34 4.61
N GLU A 196 6.68 -19.24 5.46
CA GLU A 196 5.80 -20.24 6.11
C GLU A 196 4.77 -19.55 7.00
N ARG A 197 5.17 -18.53 7.73
CA ARG A 197 4.27 -17.71 8.55
C ARG A 197 3.23 -16.99 7.70
N ILE A 198 3.63 -16.40 6.56
CA ILE A 198 2.70 -15.78 5.60
C ILE A 198 1.63 -16.78 5.18
N ARG A 199 2.03 -17.98 4.76
CA ARG A 199 1.12 -19.05 4.34
C ARG A 199 0.13 -19.43 5.43
N VAL A 200 0.63 -19.68 6.65
CA VAL A 200 -0.22 -20.09 7.79
C VAL A 200 -1.21 -18.98 8.17
N ILE A 201 -0.77 -17.71 8.18
CA ILE A 201 -1.69 -16.57 8.43
C ILE A 201 -2.75 -16.47 7.33
N ALA A 202 -2.36 -16.59 6.06
CA ALA A 202 -3.29 -16.53 4.92
C ALA A 202 -4.37 -17.63 4.98
N GLU A 203 -3.98 -18.85 5.37
CA GLU A 203 -4.90 -19.98 5.55
C GLU A 203 -5.87 -19.76 6.72
N LYS A 204 -5.37 -19.28 7.86
CA LYS A 204 -6.17 -19.09 9.07
C LYS A 204 -7.12 -17.91 9.00
N THR A 205 -6.68 -16.79 8.44
CA THR A 205 -7.47 -15.57 8.35
C THR A 205 -8.47 -15.59 7.19
N GLY A 206 -8.11 -16.24 6.09
CA GLY A 206 -8.95 -16.30 4.89
C GLY A 206 -9.09 -14.98 4.12
N ILE A 207 -8.53 -13.87 4.58
CA ILE A 207 -8.59 -12.55 3.94
C ILE A 207 -7.30 -12.24 3.15
N PRO A 208 -7.26 -11.19 2.30
CA PRO A 208 -6.04 -10.70 1.67
C PRO A 208 -4.98 -10.27 2.70
N LEU A 209 -3.74 -10.71 2.55
CA LEU A 209 -2.62 -10.23 3.35
C LEU A 209 -1.90 -9.08 2.66
N VAL A 210 -1.32 -8.20 3.45
CA VAL A 210 -0.58 -7.02 3.01
C VAL A 210 0.86 -7.09 3.49
N LEU A 211 1.80 -6.83 2.59
CA LEU A 211 3.22 -6.70 2.88
C LEU A 211 3.63 -5.22 2.81
N HIS A 212 3.90 -4.63 3.97
CA HIS A 212 4.47 -3.29 4.08
C HIS A 212 6.00 -3.34 3.90
N GLY A 213 6.62 -2.18 3.65
CA GLY A 213 8.06 -2.08 3.51
C GLY A 213 8.63 -2.89 2.35
N GLY A 214 7.90 -2.96 1.24
CA GLY A 214 8.31 -3.73 0.07
C GLY A 214 9.52 -3.17 -0.68
N SER A 215 9.87 -1.90 -0.49
CA SER A 215 11.05 -1.30 -1.15
C SER A 215 12.34 -1.95 -0.65
N GLY A 216 13.15 -2.48 -1.57
CA GLY A 216 14.43 -3.12 -1.23
C GLY A 216 14.36 -4.65 -1.04
N LEU A 217 13.19 -5.28 -1.14
CA LEU A 217 13.07 -6.73 -1.24
C LEU A 217 13.52 -7.24 -2.62
N SER A 218 14.01 -8.49 -2.68
CA SER A 218 14.36 -9.11 -3.96
C SER A 218 13.13 -9.54 -4.75
N ASP A 219 13.27 -9.67 -6.07
CA ASP A 219 12.20 -10.20 -6.94
C ASP A 219 11.71 -11.58 -6.50
N THR A 220 12.61 -12.40 -5.97
CA THR A 220 12.28 -13.74 -5.46
C THR A 220 11.44 -13.65 -4.19
N ASP A 221 11.75 -12.71 -3.30
CA ASP A 221 10.98 -12.49 -2.08
C ASP A 221 9.55 -12.06 -2.41
N PHE A 222 9.37 -11.12 -3.34
CA PHE A 222 8.03 -10.71 -3.78
C PHE A 222 7.23 -11.85 -4.39
N LYS A 223 7.82 -12.59 -5.33
CA LYS A 223 7.14 -13.73 -5.98
C LYS A 223 6.74 -14.79 -4.96
N THR A 224 7.63 -15.06 -4.00
CA THR A 224 7.34 -16.04 -2.95
C THR A 224 6.26 -15.53 -2.00
N ALA A 225 6.33 -14.29 -1.54
CA ALA A 225 5.32 -13.71 -0.66
C ALA A 225 3.92 -13.71 -1.31
N VAL A 226 3.82 -13.33 -2.59
CA VAL A 226 2.56 -13.39 -3.36
C VAL A 226 2.04 -14.82 -3.46
N LYS A 227 2.91 -15.77 -3.78
CA LYS A 227 2.55 -17.20 -3.85
C LYS A 227 2.02 -17.73 -2.51
N GLU A 228 2.58 -17.27 -1.40
CA GLU A 228 2.20 -17.70 -0.05
C GLU A 228 1.01 -16.94 0.54
N GLY A 229 0.42 -15.96 -0.19
CA GLY A 229 -0.86 -15.36 0.19
C GLY A 229 -0.89 -13.83 0.32
N VAL A 230 0.21 -13.14 0.07
CA VAL A 230 0.21 -11.67 -0.01
C VAL A 230 -0.54 -11.23 -1.26
N ALA A 231 -1.53 -10.35 -1.08
CA ALA A 231 -2.34 -9.80 -2.17
C ALA A 231 -2.08 -8.31 -2.42
N LYS A 232 -1.54 -7.57 -1.44
CA LYS A 232 -1.15 -6.16 -1.55
C LYS A 232 0.29 -5.98 -1.13
N VAL A 233 1.06 -5.19 -1.88
CA VAL A 233 2.44 -4.84 -1.56
C VAL A 233 2.61 -3.34 -1.57
N ASN A 234 3.06 -2.75 -0.46
CA ASN A 234 3.30 -1.31 -0.34
C ASN A 234 4.69 -0.94 -0.88
N ILE A 235 4.73 0.01 -1.81
CA ILE A 235 5.93 0.56 -2.45
C ILE A 235 5.90 2.10 -2.35
N PHE A 236 6.91 2.69 -1.73
CA PHE A 236 7.08 4.14 -1.70
C PHE A 236 8.53 4.54 -2.01
N THR A 237 9.51 4.09 -1.21
CA THR A 237 10.91 4.51 -1.31
C THR A 237 11.50 4.31 -2.70
N ASP A 238 11.13 3.23 -3.40
CA ASP A 238 11.64 2.94 -4.75
C ASP A 238 11.16 3.98 -5.77
N ILE A 239 9.86 4.36 -5.70
CA ILE A 239 9.27 5.35 -6.62
C ILE A 239 9.77 6.77 -6.29
N ASP A 240 9.88 7.13 -5.02
CA ASP A 240 10.42 8.41 -4.56
C ASP A 240 11.86 8.62 -5.06
N LYS A 241 12.72 7.63 -4.84
CA LYS A 241 14.10 7.66 -5.36
C LYS A 241 14.17 7.67 -6.89
N ALA A 242 13.22 7.03 -7.57
CA ALA A 242 13.17 7.05 -9.02
C ALA A 242 12.86 8.45 -9.55
N GLY A 243 11.89 9.15 -8.96
CA GLY A 243 11.57 10.53 -9.31
C GLY A 243 12.81 11.45 -9.18
N LYS A 244 13.52 11.35 -8.05
CA LYS A 244 14.78 12.07 -7.84
C LYS A 244 15.80 11.77 -8.94
N ARG A 245 16.04 10.49 -9.27
CA ARG A 245 16.97 10.10 -10.34
C ARG A 245 16.54 10.63 -11.70
N GLY A 246 15.24 10.66 -11.99
CA GLY A 246 14.71 11.26 -13.22
C GLY A 246 15.05 12.74 -13.32
N ILE A 247 14.85 13.52 -12.26
CA ILE A 247 15.23 14.95 -12.22
C ILE A 247 16.76 15.12 -12.43
N GLU A 248 17.59 14.33 -11.75
CA GLU A 248 19.04 14.35 -11.91
C GLU A 248 19.46 14.03 -13.35
N ALA A 249 18.82 13.07 -14.01
CA ALA A 249 19.06 12.75 -15.42
C ALA A 249 18.67 13.89 -16.35
N GLY A 250 17.52 14.54 -16.13
CA GLY A 250 17.10 15.69 -16.90
C GLY A 250 18.07 16.88 -16.78
N LEU A 251 18.54 17.16 -15.56
CA LEU A 251 19.57 18.19 -15.33
C LEU A 251 20.87 17.85 -16.07
N ALA A 252 21.32 16.60 -16.03
CA ALA A 252 22.51 16.12 -16.73
C ALA A 252 22.35 16.20 -18.27
N ALA A 253 21.12 16.05 -18.78
CA ALA A 253 20.78 16.22 -20.20
C ALA A 253 20.71 17.69 -20.63
N GLY A 254 20.85 18.63 -19.69
CA GLY A 254 20.88 20.07 -19.97
C GLY A 254 19.53 20.78 -19.89
N GLU A 255 18.50 20.12 -19.33
CA GLU A 255 17.21 20.77 -19.09
C GLU A 255 17.35 21.94 -18.11
N LYS A 256 16.66 23.05 -18.42
CA LYS A 256 16.80 24.32 -17.70
C LYS A 256 15.52 24.80 -17.03
N SER A 257 14.43 24.06 -17.17
CA SER A 257 13.12 24.43 -16.63
C SER A 257 12.45 23.27 -15.94
N MET A 258 11.60 23.55 -14.94
CA MET A 258 10.78 22.52 -14.31
C MET A 258 9.89 21.80 -15.32
N MET A 259 9.34 22.51 -16.29
CA MET A 259 8.51 21.91 -17.34
C MET A 259 9.28 20.85 -18.16
N GLY A 260 10.57 21.09 -18.44
CA GLY A 260 11.43 20.12 -19.14
C GLY A 260 11.87 18.97 -18.25
N LEU A 261 11.92 19.13 -16.91
CA LEU A 261 12.31 18.07 -15.97
C LEU A 261 11.17 17.10 -15.66
N ILE A 262 9.91 17.56 -15.67
CA ILE A 262 8.72 16.73 -15.34
C ILE A 262 8.67 15.40 -16.14
N PRO A 263 8.89 15.37 -17.47
CA PRO A 263 8.91 14.09 -18.20
C PRO A 263 9.94 13.10 -17.67
N TYR A 264 11.15 13.56 -17.38
CA TYR A 264 12.21 12.69 -16.84
C TYR A 264 11.83 12.10 -15.48
N GLU A 265 11.22 12.92 -14.61
CA GLU A 265 10.72 12.49 -13.31
C GLU A 265 9.67 11.40 -13.47
N ILE A 266 8.64 11.65 -14.28
CA ILE A 266 7.53 10.74 -14.50
C ILE A 266 8.00 9.44 -15.14
N ASP A 267 8.83 9.50 -16.18
CA ASP A 267 9.30 8.32 -16.90
C ASP A 267 10.10 7.38 -15.99
N ALA A 268 10.99 7.96 -15.16
CA ALA A 268 11.76 7.18 -14.20
C ALA A 268 10.87 6.49 -13.15
N MET A 269 9.81 7.16 -12.69
CA MET A 269 8.83 6.56 -11.77
C MET A 269 7.99 5.50 -12.46
N LYS A 270 7.57 5.72 -13.71
CA LYS A 270 6.82 4.73 -14.53
C LYS A 270 7.59 3.43 -14.70
N GLU A 271 8.91 3.48 -14.87
CA GLU A 271 9.74 2.27 -14.96
C GLU A 271 9.59 1.41 -13.69
N VAL A 272 9.71 2.02 -12.51
CA VAL A 272 9.56 1.31 -11.23
C VAL A 272 8.15 0.73 -11.08
N VAL A 273 7.12 1.52 -11.36
CA VAL A 273 5.73 1.05 -11.27
C VAL A 273 5.47 -0.11 -12.22
N ARG A 274 5.98 -0.02 -13.45
CA ARG A 274 5.89 -1.08 -14.48
C ARG A 274 6.52 -2.37 -14.00
N ASP A 275 7.75 -2.29 -13.50
CA ASP A 275 8.49 -3.45 -13.01
C ASP A 275 7.74 -4.14 -11.86
N LYS A 276 7.20 -3.36 -10.90
CA LYS A 276 6.43 -3.92 -9.78
C LYS A 276 5.11 -4.55 -10.24
N ILE A 277 4.35 -3.92 -11.15
CA ILE A 277 3.12 -4.50 -11.71
C ILE A 277 3.40 -5.84 -12.40
N LEU A 278 4.46 -5.90 -13.22
CA LEU A 278 4.87 -7.13 -13.91
C LEU A 278 5.36 -8.19 -12.91
N LEU A 279 6.14 -7.78 -11.92
CA LEU A 279 6.69 -8.67 -10.88
C LEU A 279 5.59 -9.32 -10.03
N PHE A 280 4.55 -8.54 -9.68
CA PHE A 280 3.42 -9.02 -8.89
C PHE A 280 2.39 -9.80 -9.73
N GLY A 281 2.48 -9.75 -11.07
CA GLY A 281 1.63 -10.49 -11.98
C GLY A 281 0.23 -9.90 -12.16
N SER A 282 0.04 -8.60 -11.86
CA SER A 282 -1.26 -7.92 -12.01
C SER A 282 -1.52 -7.35 -13.41
N ASN A 283 -0.54 -7.37 -14.32
CA ASN A 283 -0.72 -6.94 -15.70
C ASN A 283 -1.80 -7.77 -16.44
N GLY A 284 -2.68 -7.09 -17.17
CA GLY A 284 -3.80 -7.71 -17.90
C GLY A 284 -4.90 -8.26 -16.99
N LYS A 285 -4.99 -7.80 -15.72
CA LYS A 285 -6.00 -8.26 -14.76
C LYS A 285 -7.10 -7.21 -14.47
N ALA A 286 -7.08 -6.06 -15.16
CA ALA A 286 -8.12 -5.03 -15.09
C ALA A 286 -9.37 -5.40 -15.87
#